data_975139ee166e003db4d2dcd45167e547
#
_entry.id   975139ee166e003db4d2dcd45167e547
#
_cell.length_a   1.000
_cell.length_b   1.000
_cell.length_c   1.000
_cell.angle_alpha   90.00
_cell.angle_beta   90.00
_cell.angle_gamma   90.00
#
_symmetry.space_group_name_H-M   'P 1'
#
loop_
_entity.id
_entity.type
_entity.pdbx_description
1 polymer ?
#
loop_
_entity_poly.entity_id
_entity_poly.type
_entity_poly.pdbx_seq_one_letter_code
_entity_poly.pdbx_strand_id
1 'polypeptide(L)'
;FIVKELSVRRILSRAARNFDGGFTMAGMFGHGDAFVLRDPNGIRPAYYYADDEIVVVASERPCIQTAFNVRFDQIKEITPGHALVIKKDGRVKEDKIIEPGERKSCSFERIYFSRGTDAEIYEERKKLGELLVPQIFESIKGDVDNTVFSFIPNTAEVAFYGLIKGVEDNLTKQKVDAIKANPHLSSEELQKLIRWKLRIEKIAVKDVKMRTFITDDSSRDEMVSHVYDITYGSVRAN
;
A
#
# COMPACT_ATOMS: atom_id res chain seq x y z
N PHE A 1 19.70 30.61 -29.74
CA PHE A 1 18.58 31.55 -29.57
C PHE A 1 17.34 30.81 -29.04
N ILE A 2 16.87 29.77 -29.72
CA ILE A 2 15.65 29.00 -29.37
C ILE A 2 15.68 28.45 -27.92
N VAL A 3 16.81 27.94 -27.46
CA VAL A 3 16.93 27.32 -26.14
C VAL A 3 16.69 28.33 -25.00
N LYS A 4 17.05 29.60 -25.16
CA LYS A 4 16.81 30.64 -24.15
C LYS A 4 15.35 31.03 -23.99
N GLU A 5 14.54 30.83 -25.03
CA GLU A 5 13.12 31.18 -25.08
C GLU A 5 12.21 29.98 -24.75
N LEU A 6 12.77 28.77 -24.62
CA LEU A 6 12.01 27.57 -24.31
C LEU A 6 11.53 27.57 -22.84
N SER A 7 10.22 27.71 -22.68
CA SER A 7 9.57 27.61 -21.37
C SER A 7 8.94 26.21 -21.22
N VAL A 8 9.55 25.36 -20.37
CA VAL A 8 9.02 24.02 -20.05
C VAL A 8 7.56 24.11 -19.62
N ARG A 9 7.21 25.06 -18.74
CA ARG A 9 5.83 25.30 -18.31
C ARG A 9 4.88 25.54 -19.48
N ARG A 10 5.23 26.42 -20.43
CA ARG A 10 4.36 26.73 -21.59
C ARG A 10 4.17 25.51 -22.49
N ILE A 11 5.24 24.76 -22.72
CA ILE A 11 5.19 23.54 -23.55
C ILE A 11 4.26 22.54 -22.89
N LEU A 12 4.45 22.23 -21.60
CA LEU A 12 3.62 21.28 -20.87
C LEU A 12 2.16 21.73 -20.78
N SER A 13 1.89 23.01 -20.46
CA SER A 13 0.53 23.53 -20.40
C SER A 13 -0.21 23.45 -21.75
N ARG A 14 0.52 23.52 -22.86
CA ARG A 14 -0.07 23.37 -24.21
C ARG A 14 -0.28 21.90 -24.57
N ALA A 15 0.71 21.06 -24.29
CA ALA A 15 0.66 19.62 -24.60
C ALA A 15 -0.41 18.90 -23.75
N ALA A 16 -0.50 19.23 -22.47
CA ALA A 16 -1.36 18.54 -21.51
C ALA A 16 -2.85 18.93 -21.60
N ARG A 17 -3.26 19.83 -22.50
CA ARG A 17 -4.67 20.26 -22.63
C ARG A 17 -5.65 19.12 -22.91
N ASN A 18 -5.18 18.09 -23.60
CA ASN A 18 -5.99 16.95 -24.03
C ASN A 18 -5.62 15.67 -23.27
N PHE A 19 -4.84 15.77 -22.20
CA PHE A 19 -4.52 14.60 -21.38
C PHE A 19 -5.69 14.28 -20.47
N ASP A 20 -6.06 13.02 -20.44
CA ASP A 20 -7.13 12.47 -19.62
C ASP A 20 -6.61 11.27 -18.78
N GLY A 21 -7.31 10.97 -17.68
CA GLY A 21 -6.98 9.86 -16.79
C GLY A 21 -5.85 10.14 -15.83
N GLY A 22 -5.31 9.06 -15.27
CA GLY A 22 -4.24 9.11 -14.26
C GLY A 22 -2.85 8.90 -14.89
N PHE A 23 -1.96 9.85 -14.69
CA PHE A 23 -0.60 9.76 -15.19
C PHE A 23 0.44 10.44 -14.29
N THR A 24 1.65 9.92 -14.34
CA THR A 24 2.88 10.59 -13.94
C THR A 24 3.88 10.41 -15.06
N MET A 25 4.29 11.50 -15.68
CA MET A 25 5.20 11.50 -16.84
C MET A 25 6.49 12.21 -16.50
N ALA A 26 7.60 11.52 -16.68
CA ALA A 26 8.94 12.10 -16.63
C ALA A 26 9.49 12.29 -18.04
N GLY A 27 10.18 13.40 -18.25
CA GLY A 27 10.82 13.70 -19.52
C GLY A 27 12.00 14.63 -19.39
N MET A 28 12.85 14.62 -20.41
CA MET A 28 14.02 15.48 -20.49
C MET A 28 14.11 16.11 -21.89
N PHE A 29 14.41 17.38 -21.92
CA PHE A 29 14.66 18.09 -23.17
C PHE A 29 16.13 17.95 -23.57
N GLY A 30 16.40 18.00 -24.88
CA GLY A 30 17.75 17.84 -25.41
C GLY A 30 18.77 18.90 -24.94
N HIS A 31 18.34 20.00 -24.35
CA HIS A 31 19.21 21.00 -23.76
C HIS A 31 19.52 20.79 -22.27
N GLY A 32 18.94 19.73 -21.66
CA GLY A 32 19.25 19.33 -20.30
C GLY A 32 18.21 19.67 -19.23
N ASP A 33 17.17 20.47 -19.53
CA ASP A 33 16.04 20.64 -18.61
C ASP A 33 15.22 19.36 -18.54
N ALA A 34 14.75 18.99 -17.33
CA ALA A 34 13.88 17.83 -17.11
C ALA A 34 12.57 18.25 -16.44
N PHE A 35 11.58 17.35 -16.47
CA PHE A 35 10.32 17.57 -15.78
C PHE A 35 9.69 16.25 -15.33
N VAL A 36 8.86 16.33 -14.30
CA VAL A 36 7.91 15.28 -13.93
C VAL A 36 6.54 15.91 -13.76
N LEU A 37 5.60 15.56 -14.62
CA LEU A 37 4.22 16.07 -14.65
C LEU A 37 3.28 15.04 -14.03
N ARG A 38 2.46 15.47 -13.07
CA ARG A 38 1.44 14.65 -12.42
C ARG A 38 0.04 15.03 -12.88
N ASP A 39 -0.85 14.04 -12.99
CA ASP A 39 -2.25 14.23 -13.32
C ASP A 39 -2.99 15.18 -12.35
N PRO A 40 -4.05 15.90 -12.83
CA PRO A 40 -4.71 16.93 -12.04
C PRO A 40 -5.53 16.40 -10.85
N ASN A 41 -5.87 15.13 -10.83
CA ASN A 41 -6.64 14.50 -9.76
C ASN A 41 -5.77 13.70 -8.77
N GLY A 42 -4.44 13.63 -9.00
CA GLY A 42 -3.52 12.88 -8.17
C GLY A 42 -3.84 11.39 -8.12
N ILE A 43 -4.34 10.83 -9.24
CA ILE A 43 -4.66 9.41 -9.37
C ILE A 43 -3.38 8.59 -9.25
N ARG A 44 -2.31 9.00 -9.96
CA ARG A 44 -1.00 8.34 -9.86
C ARG A 44 -0.12 9.03 -8.81
N PRO A 45 0.64 8.26 -8.03
CA PRO A 45 1.56 8.80 -7.05
C PRO A 45 2.82 9.37 -7.73
N ALA A 46 3.37 10.44 -7.14
CA ALA A 46 4.66 10.99 -7.52
C ALA A 46 5.29 11.70 -6.34
N TYR A 47 6.49 11.30 -5.96
CA TYR A 47 7.24 11.83 -4.85
C TYR A 47 8.63 12.27 -5.30
N TYR A 48 9.21 13.25 -4.62
CA TYR A 48 10.56 13.69 -4.91
C TYR A 48 11.33 14.08 -3.66
N TYR A 49 12.62 13.97 -3.77
CA TYR A 49 13.62 14.51 -2.87
C TYR A 49 14.57 15.39 -3.68
N ALA A 50 14.99 16.52 -3.12
CA ALA A 50 15.97 17.40 -3.75
C ALA A 50 16.86 18.01 -2.68
N ASP A 51 18.16 18.02 -2.95
CA ASP A 51 19.18 18.74 -2.19
C ASP A 51 20.13 19.47 -3.15
N ASP A 52 21.31 19.87 -2.66
CA ASP A 52 22.28 20.64 -3.45
C ASP A 52 22.99 19.80 -4.53
N GLU A 53 22.94 18.46 -4.44
CA GLU A 53 23.67 17.56 -5.31
C GLU A 53 22.76 16.81 -6.27
N ILE A 54 21.57 16.39 -5.80
CA ILE A 54 20.68 15.49 -6.55
C ILE A 54 19.21 15.90 -6.48
N VAL A 55 18.48 15.52 -7.54
CA VAL A 55 17.01 15.49 -7.56
C VAL A 55 16.56 14.09 -7.92
N VAL A 56 15.79 13.48 -7.04
CA VAL A 56 15.27 12.12 -7.20
C VAL A 56 13.76 12.15 -7.24
N VAL A 57 13.17 11.46 -8.19
CA VAL A 57 11.72 11.29 -8.32
C VAL A 57 11.36 9.82 -8.42
N ALA A 58 10.33 9.40 -7.69
CA ALA A 58 9.80 8.04 -7.76
C ALA A 58 8.28 8.04 -7.54
N SER A 59 7.64 6.94 -7.92
CA SER A 59 6.24 6.69 -7.61
C SER A 59 6.01 6.29 -6.15
N GLU A 60 7.08 5.92 -5.42
CA GLU A 60 7.00 5.40 -4.06
C GLU A 60 8.08 6.03 -3.16
N ARG A 61 7.70 6.52 -1.99
CA ARG A 61 8.62 7.08 -0.99
C ARG A 61 9.69 6.10 -0.50
N PRO A 62 9.36 4.83 -0.18
CA PRO A 62 10.36 3.88 0.33
C PRO A 62 11.51 3.60 -0.65
N CYS A 63 11.28 3.76 -1.96
CA CYS A 63 12.36 3.66 -2.96
C CYS A 63 13.40 4.75 -2.76
N ILE A 64 12.96 5.99 -2.56
CA ILE A 64 13.84 7.15 -2.30
C ILE A 64 14.54 6.99 -0.96
N GLN A 65 13.79 6.64 0.10
CA GLN A 65 14.34 6.45 1.44
C GLN A 65 15.46 5.42 1.45
N THR A 66 15.22 4.26 0.85
CA THR A 66 16.19 3.14 0.87
C THR A 66 17.41 3.42 0.00
N ALA A 67 17.21 4.02 -1.20
CA ALA A 67 18.32 4.22 -2.13
C ALA A 67 19.24 5.37 -1.72
N PHE A 68 18.71 6.42 -1.07
CA PHE A 68 19.43 7.64 -0.72
C PHE A 68 19.57 7.88 0.78
N ASN A 69 19.08 6.97 1.61
CA ASN A 69 19.13 7.07 3.07
C ASN A 69 18.55 8.39 3.62
N VAL A 70 17.44 8.85 3.04
CA VAL A 70 16.74 10.08 3.44
C VAL A 70 15.55 9.78 4.34
N ARG A 71 15.20 10.73 5.21
CA ARG A 71 14.05 10.56 6.11
C ARG A 71 12.74 10.80 5.38
N PHE A 72 11.67 10.22 5.91
CA PHE A 72 10.31 10.36 5.38
C PHE A 72 9.86 11.82 5.22
N ASP A 73 10.15 12.66 6.19
CA ASP A 73 9.77 14.08 6.22
C ASP A 73 10.51 14.97 5.20
N GLN A 74 11.59 14.47 4.61
CA GLN A 74 12.33 15.15 3.56
C GLN A 74 11.78 14.90 2.16
N ILE A 75 10.93 13.89 2.00
CA ILE A 75 10.34 13.51 0.72
C ILE A 75 9.01 14.23 0.53
N LYS A 76 8.88 14.94 -0.56
CA LYS A 76 7.69 15.71 -0.91
C LYS A 76 6.86 15.00 -1.97
N GLU A 77 5.55 15.14 -1.88
CA GLU A 77 4.63 14.71 -2.94
C GLU A 77 4.50 15.83 -3.98
N ILE A 78 4.56 15.51 -5.27
CA ILE A 78 4.27 16.48 -6.33
C ILE A 78 2.78 16.80 -6.30
N THR A 79 2.42 18.06 -6.23
CA THR A 79 1.02 18.51 -6.21
C THR A 79 0.28 18.06 -7.46
N PRO A 80 -0.97 17.55 -7.36
CA PRO A 80 -1.78 17.23 -8.53
C PRO A 80 -1.88 18.40 -9.50
N GLY A 81 -1.77 18.11 -10.81
CA GLY A 81 -1.80 19.12 -11.86
C GLY A 81 -0.52 19.94 -12.03
N HIS A 82 0.51 19.66 -11.23
CA HIS A 82 1.80 20.37 -11.28
C HIS A 82 2.88 19.53 -11.95
N ALA A 83 3.89 20.22 -12.44
CA ALA A 83 5.13 19.62 -12.88
C ALA A 83 6.30 20.09 -11.99
N LEU A 84 7.09 19.14 -11.52
CA LEU A 84 8.42 19.43 -11.01
C LEU A 84 9.33 19.71 -12.21
N VAL A 85 9.80 20.94 -12.35
CA VAL A 85 10.71 21.35 -13.40
C VAL A 85 12.11 21.46 -12.83
N ILE A 86 13.03 20.72 -13.44
CA ILE A 86 14.44 20.65 -13.04
C ILE A 86 15.25 21.28 -14.17
N LYS A 87 15.89 22.40 -13.88
CA LYS A 87 16.72 23.09 -14.86
C LYS A 87 18.09 22.43 -14.93
N LYS A 88 18.74 22.51 -16.09
CA LYS A 88 20.10 21.96 -16.28
C LYS A 88 21.16 22.55 -15.31
N ASP A 89 20.87 23.68 -14.71
CA ASP A 89 21.73 24.33 -13.70
C ASP A 89 21.40 23.89 -12.26
N GLY A 90 20.56 22.86 -12.09
CA GLY A 90 20.19 22.30 -10.80
C GLY A 90 19.00 22.97 -10.11
N ARG A 91 18.50 24.10 -10.60
CA ARG A 91 17.32 24.76 -10.01
C ARG A 91 16.09 23.91 -10.15
N VAL A 92 15.36 23.71 -9.08
CA VAL A 92 14.13 22.93 -9.00
C VAL A 92 12.96 23.83 -8.67
N LYS A 93 11.87 23.68 -9.40
CA LYS A 93 10.65 24.43 -9.17
C LYS A 93 9.42 23.58 -9.51
N GLU A 94 8.40 23.67 -8.68
CA GLU A 94 7.09 23.09 -8.96
C GLU A 94 6.19 24.15 -9.60
N ASP A 95 5.77 23.92 -10.84
CA ASP A 95 4.93 24.83 -11.63
C ASP A 95 3.55 24.22 -11.88
N LYS A 96 2.48 25.01 -11.70
CA LYS A 96 1.12 24.61 -12.09
C LYS A 96 1.02 24.54 -13.61
N ILE A 97 0.62 23.37 -14.12
CA ILE A 97 0.47 23.06 -15.54
C ILE A 97 -1.00 22.92 -15.94
N ILE A 98 -1.74 22.13 -15.15
CA ILE A 98 -3.18 21.87 -15.31
C ILE A 98 -3.85 22.34 -14.03
N GLU A 99 -5.07 22.84 -14.10
CA GLU A 99 -5.82 23.19 -12.90
C GLU A 99 -6.09 21.93 -12.08
N PRO A 100 -5.69 21.88 -10.77
CA PRO A 100 -5.98 20.75 -9.91
C PRO A 100 -7.47 20.50 -9.79
N GLY A 101 -7.88 19.26 -9.95
CA GLY A 101 -9.24 18.80 -9.71
C GLY A 101 -9.43 18.23 -8.29
N GLU A 102 -10.56 17.57 -8.09
CA GLU A 102 -10.80 16.80 -6.89
C GLU A 102 -9.79 15.64 -6.80
N ARG A 103 -9.19 15.44 -5.61
CA ARG A 103 -8.23 14.34 -5.41
C ARG A 103 -8.92 12.98 -5.50
N LYS A 104 -8.45 12.12 -6.40
CA LYS A 104 -8.95 10.77 -6.66
C LYS A 104 -7.82 9.76 -6.63
N SER A 105 -7.23 9.57 -5.46
CA SER A 105 -6.14 8.60 -5.28
C SER A 105 -6.59 7.20 -5.71
N CYS A 106 -5.77 6.52 -6.50
CA CYS A 106 -6.08 5.18 -6.96
C CYS A 106 -6.00 4.19 -5.78
N SER A 107 -7.11 3.51 -5.47
CA SER A 107 -7.16 2.50 -4.42
C SER A 107 -6.26 1.30 -4.72
N PHE A 108 -6.10 0.93 -6.00
CA PHE A 108 -5.16 -0.12 -6.41
C PHE A 108 -3.71 0.21 -6.08
N GLU A 109 -3.30 1.48 -6.26
CA GLU A 109 -1.98 1.92 -5.84
C GLU A 109 -1.78 1.74 -4.34
N ARG A 110 -2.75 2.11 -3.53
CA ARG A 110 -2.63 2.07 -2.08
C ARG A 110 -2.75 0.65 -1.51
N ILE A 111 -3.66 -0.16 -2.04
CA ILE A 111 -3.91 -1.51 -1.54
C ILE A 111 -2.87 -2.49 -2.05
N TYR A 112 -2.43 -2.35 -3.30
CA TYR A 112 -1.68 -3.39 -3.99
C TYR A 112 -0.29 -2.97 -4.50
N PHE A 113 -0.19 -1.88 -5.27
CA PHE A 113 1.07 -1.55 -5.95
C PHE A 113 2.10 -0.89 -5.03
N SER A 114 1.68 0.02 -4.15
CA SER A 114 2.58 0.70 -3.22
C SER A 114 3.23 -0.28 -2.25
N ARG A 115 4.47 0.03 -1.85
CA ARG A 115 5.17 -0.79 -0.86
C ARG A 115 4.50 -0.70 0.50
N GLY A 116 4.24 -1.86 1.11
CA GLY A 116 3.69 -1.95 2.46
C GLY A 116 4.62 -1.44 3.57
N THR A 117 5.84 -1.04 3.24
CA THR A 117 6.82 -0.40 4.15
C THR A 117 6.69 1.13 4.19
N ASP A 118 5.89 1.73 3.33
CA ASP A 118 5.52 3.15 3.46
C ASP A 118 4.65 3.33 4.71
N ALA A 119 4.98 4.29 5.57
CA ALA A 119 4.33 4.46 6.87
C ALA A 119 2.81 4.68 6.75
N GLU A 120 2.36 5.50 5.80
CA GLU A 120 0.93 5.77 5.59
C GLU A 120 0.23 4.54 5.00
N ILE A 121 0.83 3.90 3.99
CA ILE A 121 0.28 2.70 3.36
C ILE A 121 0.20 1.55 4.37
N TYR A 122 1.20 1.41 5.23
CA TYR A 122 1.22 0.41 6.29
C TYR A 122 0.02 0.55 7.23
N GLU A 123 -0.21 1.76 7.76
CA GLU A 123 -1.33 2.01 8.67
C GLU A 123 -2.70 1.89 7.97
N GLU A 124 -2.82 2.36 6.72
CA GLU A 124 -4.05 2.16 5.93
C GLU A 124 -4.37 0.68 5.74
N ARG A 125 -3.38 -0.13 5.36
CA ARG A 125 -3.59 -1.57 5.15
C ARG A 125 -3.95 -2.29 6.45
N LYS A 126 -3.31 -1.92 7.56
CA LYS A 126 -3.71 -2.44 8.88
C LYS A 126 -5.16 -2.08 9.19
N LYS A 127 -5.54 -0.83 8.95
CA LYS A 127 -6.92 -0.39 9.19
C LYS A 127 -7.94 -1.13 8.34
N LEU A 128 -7.63 -1.42 7.08
CA LEU A 128 -8.48 -2.27 6.23
C LEU A 128 -8.68 -3.66 6.83
N GLY A 129 -7.62 -4.28 7.37
CA GLY A 129 -7.71 -5.55 8.07
C GLY A 129 -8.61 -5.49 9.32
N GLU A 130 -8.47 -4.46 10.15
CA GLU A 130 -9.33 -4.23 11.32
C GLU A 130 -10.81 -4.10 10.93
N LEU A 131 -11.11 -3.41 9.83
CA LEU A 131 -12.47 -3.22 9.34
C LEU A 131 -13.15 -4.50 8.84
N LEU A 132 -12.39 -5.53 8.52
CA LEU A 132 -12.94 -6.84 8.10
C LEU A 132 -13.43 -7.68 9.30
N VAL A 133 -13.04 -7.36 10.52
CA VAL A 133 -13.33 -8.17 11.71
C VAL A 133 -14.82 -8.51 11.90
N PRO A 134 -15.78 -7.55 11.79
CA PRO A 134 -17.19 -7.88 11.95
C PRO A 134 -17.69 -8.91 10.94
N GLN A 135 -17.33 -8.77 9.67
CA GLN A 135 -17.74 -9.69 8.60
C GLN A 135 -17.15 -11.09 8.79
N ILE A 136 -15.91 -11.16 9.28
CA ILE A 136 -15.26 -12.44 9.56
C ILE A 136 -15.95 -13.13 10.74
N PHE A 137 -16.25 -12.43 11.83
CA PHE A 137 -17.00 -13.01 12.96
C PHE A 137 -18.38 -13.51 12.54
N GLU A 138 -19.06 -12.80 11.66
CA GLU A 138 -20.33 -13.25 11.09
C GLU A 138 -20.15 -14.53 10.27
N SER A 139 -19.14 -14.57 9.39
CA SER A 139 -18.86 -15.73 8.52
C SER A 139 -18.53 -17.00 9.28
N ILE A 140 -17.72 -16.88 10.36
CA ILE A 140 -17.36 -18.01 11.22
C ILE A 140 -18.39 -18.28 12.32
N LYS A 141 -19.50 -17.51 12.37
CA LYS A 141 -20.53 -17.60 13.43
C LYS A 141 -19.95 -17.47 14.85
N GLY A 142 -18.89 -16.71 15.00
CA GLY A 142 -18.15 -16.56 16.26
C GLY A 142 -17.31 -17.76 16.69
N ASP A 143 -17.23 -18.81 15.90
CA ASP A 143 -16.46 -20.03 16.21
C ASP A 143 -14.96 -19.83 15.92
N VAL A 144 -14.30 -19.19 16.86
CA VAL A 144 -12.86 -18.93 16.79
C VAL A 144 -12.03 -20.21 17.07
N ASP A 145 -12.58 -21.13 17.85
CA ASP A 145 -11.86 -22.34 18.28
C ASP A 145 -11.60 -23.31 17.13
N ASN A 146 -12.53 -23.38 16.18
CA ASN A 146 -12.42 -24.22 14.99
C ASN A 146 -11.97 -23.45 13.75
N THR A 147 -11.52 -22.19 13.92
CA THR A 147 -11.09 -21.33 12.82
C THR A 147 -9.57 -21.18 12.81
N VAL A 148 -8.98 -21.34 11.63
CA VAL A 148 -7.56 -21.01 11.37
C VAL A 148 -7.50 -19.71 10.58
N PHE A 149 -6.74 -18.73 11.10
CA PHE A 149 -6.52 -17.46 10.46
C PHE A 149 -5.23 -17.51 9.65
N SER A 150 -5.31 -17.13 8.39
CA SER A 150 -4.18 -17.10 7.47
C SER A 150 -4.37 -16.01 6.41
N PHE A 151 -3.37 -15.81 5.58
CA PHE A 151 -3.43 -14.87 4.46
C PHE A 151 -2.74 -15.44 3.21
N ILE A 152 -3.12 -14.94 2.05
CA ILE A 152 -2.43 -15.24 0.81
C ILE A 152 -1.29 -14.21 0.62
N PRO A 153 -0.03 -14.68 0.60
CA PRO A 153 1.11 -13.77 0.48
C PRO A 153 1.19 -13.14 -0.93
N ASN A 154 1.86 -11.96 -1.09
CA ASN A 154 2.59 -11.26 -0.03
C ASN A 154 1.85 -9.97 0.39
N THR A 155 1.02 -9.38 -0.49
CA THR A 155 0.43 -8.05 -0.32
C THR A 155 -0.57 -7.97 0.84
N ALA A 156 -1.27 -9.07 1.13
CA ALA A 156 -2.26 -9.14 2.19
C ALA A 156 -1.66 -9.16 3.61
N GLU A 157 -0.35 -9.35 3.77
CA GLU A 157 0.29 -9.54 5.07
C GLU A 157 0.02 -8.39 6.05
N VAL A 158 0.16 -7.15 5.61
CA VAL A 158 -0.05 -5.97 6.49
C VAL A 158 -1.51 -5.84 6.92
N ALA A 159 -2.46 -6.10 6.00
CA ALA A 159 -3.88 -6.13 6.34
C ALA A 159 -4.19 -7.27 7.33
N PHE A 160 -3.54 -8.41 7.17
CA PHE A 160 -3.67 -9.53 8.09
C PHE A 160 -3.23 -9.19 9.52
N TYR A 161 -2.14 -8.44 9.71
CA TYR A 161 -1.76 -7.96 11.04
C TYR A 161 -2.86 -7.09 11.69
N GLY A 162 -3.48 -6.23 10.92
CA GLY A 162 -4.63 -5.44 11.39
C GLY A 162 -5.83 -6.30 11.74
N LEU A 163 -6.14 -7.30 10.91
CA LEU A 163 -7.19 -8.27 11.18
C LEU A 163 -6.95 -9.02 12.49
N ILE A 164 -5.78 -9.61 12.67
CA ILE A 164 -5.43 -10.37 13.88
C ILE A 164 -5.56 -9.48 15.11
N LYS A 165 -5.01 -8.27 15.07
CA LYS A 165 -5.17 -7.32 16.18
C LYS A 165 -6.64 -7.06 16.51
N GLY A 166 -7.47 -6.79 15.52
CA GLY A 166 -8.90 -6.52 15.74
C GLY A 166 -9.67 -7.74 16.27
N VAL A 167 -9.33 -8.96 15.84
CA VAL A 167 -9.90 -10.19 16.40
C VAL A 167 -9.44 -10.41 17.84
N GLU A 168 -8.16 -10.19 18.17
CA GLU A 168 -7.63 -10.29 19.54
C GLU A 168 -8.29 -9.27 20.47
N ASP A 169 -8.49 -8.03 20.01
CA ASP A 169 -9.20 -6.99 20.78
C ASP A 169 -10.65 -7.43 21.07
N ASN A 170 -11.34 -8.05 20.10
CA ASN A 170 -12.68 -8.60 20.27
C ASN A 170 -12.70 -9.76 21.28
N LEU A 171 -11.77 -10.71 21.17
CA LEU A 171 -11.64 -11.80 22.13
C LEU A 171 -11.34 -11.30 23.53
N THR A 172 -10.48 -10.29 23.65
CA THR A 172 -10.17 -9.68 24.95
C THR A 172 -11.44 -9.09 25.58
N LYS A 173 -12.26 -8.42 24.80
CA LYS A 173 -13.56 -7.91 25.25
C LYS A 173 -14.48 -9.04 25.73
N GLN A 174 -14.60 -10.12 24.94
CA GLN A 174 -15.41 -11.29 25.32
C GLN A 174 -14.94 -11.93 26.63
N LYS A 175 -13.60 -12.06 26.81
CA LYS A 175 -13.03 -12.57 28.06
C LYS A 175 -13.37 -11.70 29.27
N VAL A 176 -13.22 -10.38 29.11
CA VAL A 176 -13.56 -9.41 30.15
C VAL A 176 -15.03 -9.48 30.50
N ASP A 177 -15.92 -9.55 29.51
CA ASP A 177 -17.36 -9.64 29.71
C ASP A 177 -17.74 -10.96 30.42
N ALA A 178 -17.13 -12.08 30.04
CA ALA A 178 -17.33 -13.38 30.69
C ALA A 178 -16.88 -13.37 32.15
N ILE A 179 -15.74 -12.77 32.47
CA ILE A 179 -15.24 -12.64 33.84
C ILE A 179 -16.17 -11.75 34.69
N LYS A 180 -16.65 -10.64 34.12
CA LYS A 180 -17.60 -9.76 34.81
C LYS A 180 -18.95 -10.42 35.06
N ALA A 181 -19.42 -11.24 34.13
CA ALA A 181 -20.68 -11.97 34.25
C ALA A 181 -20.62 -13.08 35.31
N ASN A 182 -19.47 -13.66 35.56
CA ASN A 182 -19.28 -14.67 36.62
C ASN A 182 -18.05 -14.35 37.49
N PRO A 183 -18.20 -13.53 38.55
CA PRO A 183 -17.11 -13.18 39.47
C PRO A 183 -16.54 -14.36 40.30
N HIS A 184 -17.22 -15.50 40.26
CA HIS A 184 -16.85 -16.69 41.04
C HIS A 184 -16.23 -17.82 40.19
N LEU A 185 -15.64 -17.46 39.05
CA LEU A 185 -14.90 -18.42 38.21
C LEU A 185 -13.82 -19.15 39.02
N SER A 186 -13.76 -20.46 38.86
CA SER A 186 -12.65 -21.26 39.41
C SER A 186 -11.33 -20.86 38.71
N SER A 187 -10.22 -21.17 39.39
CA SER A 187 -8.88 -20.93 38.80
C SER A 187 -8.69 -21.64 37.47
N GLU A 188 -9.29 -22.79 37.27
CA GLU A 188 -9.24 -23.58 36.04
C GLU A 188 -10.02 -22.91 34.91
N GLU A 189 -11.22 -22.45 35.19
CA GLU A 189 -12.06 -21.72 34.24
C GLU A 189 -11.40 -20.40 33.81
N LEU A 190 -10.85 -19.66 34.76
CA LEU A 190 -10.12 -18.44 34.51
C LEU A 190 -8.89 -18.69 33.61
N GLN A 191 -8.13 -19.72 33.91
CA GLN A 191 -6.98 -20.11 33.08
C GLN A 191 -7.40 -20.50 31.66
N LYS A 192 -8.51 -21.23 31.51
CA LYS A 192 -9.06 -21.57 30.18
C LYS A 192 -9.42 -20.31 29.38
N LEU A 193 -10.10 -19.35 29.98
CA LEU A 193 -10.43 -18.07 29.34
C LEU A 193 -9.17 -17.29 28.94
N ILE A 194 -8.19 -17.17 29.83
CA ILE A 194 -6.95 -16.44 29.56
C ILE A 194 -6.15 -17.12 28.43
N ARG A 195 -6.10 -18.45 28.41
CA ARG A 195 -5.40 -19.23 27.38
C ARG A 195 -6.11 -19.27 26.03
N TRP A 196 -7.35 -18.83 25.96
CA TRP A 196 -8.08 -18.78 24.69
C TRP A 196 -7.41 -17.82 23.73
N LYS A 197 -6.90 -18.35 22.62
CA LYS A 197 -6.09 -17.62 21.61
C LYS A 197 -6.54 -17.98 20.20
N LEU A 198 -6.25 -17.09 19.28
CA LEU A 198 -6.40 -17.38 17.86
C LEU A 198 -5.43 -18.47 17.41
N ARG A 199 -5.89 -19.28 16.49
CA ARG A 199 -5.03 -20.19 15.75
C ARG A 199 -4.58 -19.48 14.46
N ILE A 200 -3.31 -19.09 14.42
CA ILE A 200 -2.69 -18.39 13.30
C ILE A 200 -1.71 -19.36 12.66
N GLU A 201 -1.88 -19.63 11.36
CA GLU A 201 -1.00 -20.52 10.61
C GLU A 201 -0.63 -19.86 9.26
N LYS A 202 0.58 -20.07 8.82
CA LYS A 202 1.02 -19.67 7.49
C LYS A 202 0.71 -20.83 6.52
N ILE A 203 -0.51 -20.84 5.99
CA ILE A 203 -0.98 -21.93 5.12
C ILE A 203 -0.35 -21.83 3.74
N ALA A 204 -0.30 -20.64 3.15
CA ALA A 204 0.26 -20.42 1.83
C ALA A 204 1.60 -19.72 1.90
N VAL A 205 2.56 -20.19 1.11
CA VAL A 205 3.91 -19.61 0.94
C VAL A 205 4.10 -19.27 -0.52
N LYS A 206 4.65 -18.10 -0.81
CA LYS A 206 4.95 -17.66 -2.16
C LYS A 206 6.41 -17.25 -2.27
N ASP A 207 7.21 -18.07 -2.94
CA ASP A 207 8.64 -17.83 -3.10
C ASP A 207 8.97 -17.03 -4.37
N VAL A 208 8.07 -17.04 -5.36
CA VAL A 208 8.27 -16.39 -6.65
C VAL A 208 7.70 -14.98 -6.65
N LYS A 209 8.51 -14.00 -7.11
CA LYS A 209 8.08 -12.60 -7.29
C LYS A 209 7.26 -12.40 -8.58
N MET A 210 6.25 -13.22 -8.81
CA MET A 210 5.34 -13.11 -9.95
C MET A 210 3.98 -12.55 -9.54
N ARG A 211 3.35 -11.78 -10.43
CA ARG A 211 2.00 -11.22 -10.23
C ARG A 211 0.99 -12.11 -10.97
N THR A 212 0.33 -13.00 -10.26
CA THR A 212 -0.57 -14.03 -10.82
C THR A 212 -1.86 -13.48 -11.44
N PHE A 213 -2.26 -12.25 -11.12
CA PHE A 213 -3.52 -11.66 -11.64
C PHE A 213 -3.35 -10.88 -12.97
N ILE A 214 -2.12 -10.73 -13.48
CA ILE A 214 -1.83 -10.03 -14.77
C ILE A 214 -1.81 -11.01 -15.95
N THR A 215 -2.21 -12.24 -15.75
CA THR A 215 -2.32 -13.28 -16.79
C THR A 215 -3.77 -13.48 -17.22
N ASP A 216 -3.96 -14.05 -18.41
CA ASP A 216 -5.29 -14.46 -18.86
C ASP A 216 -5.88 -15.56 -17.94
N ASP A 217 -7.21 -15.68 -17.95
CA ASP A 217 -7.91 -16.57 -17.02
C ASP A 217 -7.59 -18.06 -17.25
N SER A 218 -7.24 -18.44 -18.48
CA SER A 218 -6.95 -19.84 -18.84
C SER A 218 -5.61 -20.33 -18.27
N SER A 219 -4.62 -19.45 -18.16
CA SER A 219 -3.29 -19.78 -17.63
C SER A 219 -3.15 -19.50 -16.12
N ARG A 220 -4.16 -18.83 -15.52
CA ARG A 220 -4.11 -18.42 -14.11
C ARG A 220 -4.12 -19.62 -13.16
N ASP A 221 -5.01 -20.57 -13.36
CA ASP A 221 -5.16 -21.74 -12.49
C ASP A 221 -3.92 -22.62 -12.50
N GLU A 222 -3.34 -22.85 -13.67
CA GLU A 222 -2.08 -23.59 -13.81
C GLU A 222 -0.93 -22.82 -13.13
N MET A 223 -0.84 -21.51 -13.35
CA MET A 223 0.19 -20.68 -12.73
C MET A 223 0.05 -20.63 -11.20
N VAL A 224 -1.16 -20.52 -10.66
CA VAL A 224 -1.41 -20.50 -9.21
C VAL A 224 -0.97 -21.80 -8.56
N SER A 225 -1.21 -22.93 -9.20
CA SER A 225 -0.81 -24.26 -8.68
C SER A 225 0.72 -24.45 -8.55
N HIS A 226 1.52 -23.65 -9.29
CA HIS A 226 2.98 -23.73 -9.28
C HIS A 226 3.68 -22.57 -8.55
N VAL A 227 2.95 -21.54 -8.16
CA VAL A 227 3.50 -20.34 -7.53
C VAL A 227 3.35 -20.35 -6.00
N TYR A 228 2.38 -21.11 -5.48
CA TYR A 228 2.12 -21.19 -4.06
C TYR A 228 2.41 -22.58 -3.53
N ASP A 229 3.27 -22.66 -2.51
CA ASP A 229 3.41 -23.84 -1.67
C ASP A 229 2.38 -23.80 -0.54
N ILE A 230 1.98 -25.00 -0.08
CA ILE A 230 1.10 -25.18 1.05
C ILE A 230 1.88 -25.74 2.21
N THR A 231 1.71 -25.17 3.41
CA THR A 231 2.28 -25.75 4.64
C THR A 231 1.50 -27.00 5.04
N TYR A 232 1.98 -28.15 4.62
CA TYR A 232 1.35 -29.44 4.89
C TYR A 232 1.29 -29.74 6.40
N GLY A 233 0.16 -30.28 6.84
CA GLY A 233 -0.07 -30.64 8.22
C GLY A 233 -0.42 -29.49 9.19
N SER A 234 -0.46 -28.24 8.70
CA SER A 234 -0.90 -27.09 9.50
C SER A 234 -2.43 -27.07 9.69
N VAL A 235 -3.17 -27.62 8.73
CA VAL A 235 -4.63 -27.81 8.79
C VAL A 235 -4.93 -29.29 8.77
N ARG A 236 -5.59 -29.80 9.79
CA ARG A 236 -6.08 -31.19 9.77
C ARG A 236 -7.27 -31.25 8.82
N ALA A 237 -7.22 -32.14 7.83
CA ALA A 237 -8.41 -32.57 7.15
C ALA A 237 -9.30 -33.28 8.19
N ASN A 238 -10.51 -32.79 8.37
CA ASN A 238 -11.57 -33.51 9.10
C ASN A 238 -12.17 -34.56 8.17
#